data_2889d53b9cfb1726469976eab7ae6037
#
_entry.id   2889d53b9cfb1726469976eab7ae6037
#
_cell.length_a   1.000
_cell.length_b   1.000
_cell.length_c   1.000
_cell.angle_alpha   90.00
_cell.angle_beta   90.00
_cell.angle_gamma   90.00
#
_symmetry.space_group_name_H-M   'P 1'
#
loop_
_entity.id
_entity.type
_entity.pdbx_description
1 polymer ?
#
loop_
_entity_poly.entity_id
_entity_poly.type
_entity_poly.pdbx_seq_one_letter_code
_entity_poly.pdbx_strand_id
1 'polypeptide(L)'
;IIGSTGSGKSTLISHFNGLNRPTSGRILLDGEDITALSITERARRGISYAFQQPVRFKGLRVGDLMNLAAGKDANIAEVCAYLSEVGLCARDYIDRELDASLSGGELKRIEIAMVLARGTALSVFDEPEAGIDLWSFQNLIRVFEKMYEQTRGSILIISHQERILNIADTIVLLKDGRLAECGPREEVLP
;
A
#
# COMPACT_ATOMS: atom_id res chain seq x y z
N ILE A 1 -1.01 -11.33 2.90
CA ILE A 1 -1.72 -12.33 2.07
C ILE A 1 -0.71 -13.03 1.19
N ILE A 2 -0.71 -14.35 1.21
CA ILE A 2 0.15 -15.22 0.39
C ILE A 2 -0.68 -16.18 -0.45
N GLY A 3 -0.04 -16.81 -1.44
CA GLY A 3 -0.65 -17.83 -2.32
C GLY A 3 0.03 -17.86 -3.68
N SER A 4 -0.16 -18.93 -4.43
CA SER A 4 0.39 -19.09 -5.78
C SER A 4 -0.14 -18.02 -6.74
N THR A 5 0.54 -17.87 -7.88
CA THR A 5 0.03 -17.03 -8.97
C THR A 5 -1.34 -17.55 -9.41
N GLY A 6 -2.31 -16.64 -9.61
CA GLY A 6 -3.68 -17.02 -9.96
C GLY A 6 -4.56 -17.48 -8.79
N SER A 7 -4.07 -17.51 -7.54
CA SER A 7 -4.88 -17.87 -6.38
C SER A 7 -5.95 -16.85 -5.98
N GLY A 8 -6.03 -15.70 -6.65
CA GLY A 8 -7.05 -14.69 -6.41
C GLY A 8 -6.65 -13.54 -5.45
N LYS A 9 -5.37 -13.42 -5.07
CA LYS A 9 -4.88 -12.36 -4.15
C LYS A 9 -5.25 -10.95 -4.61
N SER A 10 -4.81 -10.56 -5.82
CA SER A 10 -5.08 -9.22 -6.37
C SER A 10 -6.58 -9.00 -6.63
N THR A 11 -7.33 -10.07 -6.97
CA THR A 11 -8.79 -10.00 -7.09
C THR A 11 -9.43 -9.69 -5.74
N LEU A 12 -9.00 -10.37 -4.66
CA LEU A 12 -9.51 -10.15 -3.32
C LEU A 12 -9.29 -8.69 -2.88
N ILE A 13 -8.06 -8.17 -3.02
CA ILE A 13 -7.79 -6.79 -2.61
C ILE A 13 -8.45 -5.75 -3.52
N SER A 14 -8.73 -6.08 -4.80
CA SER A 14 -9.49 -5.20 -5.68
C SER A 14 -10.96 -5.06 -5.26
N HIS A 15 -11.49 -6.02 -4.50
CA HIS A 15 -12.78 -5.87 -3.84
C HIS A 15 -12.71 -4.91 -2.65
N PHE A 16 -11.61 -4.90 -1.89
CA PHE A 16 -11.48 -4.01 -0.72
C PHE A 16 -11.38 -2.53 -1.11
N ASN A 17 -10.68 -2.21 -2.20
CA ASN A 17 -10.59 -0.83 -2.69
C ASN A 17 -11.77 -0.38 -3.54
N GLY A 18 -12.67 -1.30 -3.96
CA GLY A 18 -13.86 -1.01 -4.74
C GLY A 18 -13.66 -0.97 -6.25
N LEU A 19 -12.51 -1.44 -6.76
CA LEU A 19 -12.28 -1.63 -8.20
C LEU A 19 -13.21 -2.71 -8.76
N ASN A 20 -13.42 -3.78 -7.99
CA ASN A 20 -14.35 -4.84 -8.33
C ASN A 20 -15.47 -4.93 -7.27
N ARG A 21 -16.69 -5.22 -7.73
CA ARG A 21 -17.81 -5.54 -6.83
C ARG A 21 -17.90 -7.05 -6.65
N PRO A 22 -18.07 -7.56 -5.41
CA PRO A 22 -18.31 -8.98 -5.20
C PRO A 22 -19.68 -9.37 -5.76
N THR A 23 -19.78 -10.55 -6.33
CA THR A 23 -21.05 -11.12 -6.83
C THR A 23 -21.99 -11.46 -5.66
N SER A 24 -21.41 -11.83 -4.52
CA SER A 24 -22.15 -12.17 -3.29
C SER A 24 -21.26 -11.89 -2.07
N GLY A 25 -21.85 -11.86 -0.89
CA GLY A 25 -21.16 -11.56 0.35
C GLY A 25 -21.11 -10.08 0.66
N ARG A 26 -20.42 -9.71 1.74
CA ARG A 26 -20.27 -8.34 2.24
C ARG A 26 -18.83 -8.03 2.59
N ILE A 27 -18.47 -6.77 2.46
CA ILE A 27 -17.19 -6.21 2.89
C ILE A 27 -17.49 -5.25 4.02
N LEU A 28 -16.92 -5.49 5.17
CA LEU A 28 -17.08 -4.67 6.35
C LEU A 28 -15.77 -3.96 6.70
N LEU A 29 -15.82 -2.67 6.98
CA LEU A 29 -14.73 -1.88 7.54
C LEU A 29 -15.17 -1.35 8.90
N ASP A 30 -14.50 -1.77 9.97
CA ASP A 30 -14.87 -1.42 11.35
C ASP A 30 -16.36 -1.67 11.68
N GLY A 31 -16.90 -2.77 11.13
CA GLY A 31 -18.31 -3.17 11.30
C GLY A 31 -19.30 -2.49 10.34
N GLU A 32 -18.87 -1.49 9.58
CA GLU A 32 -19.70 -0.81 8.59
C GLU A 32 -19.66 -1.53 7.23
N ASP A 33 -20.81 -1.76 6.61
CA ASP A 33 -20.90 -2.38 5.29
C ASP A 33 -20.50 -1.38 4.20
N ILE A 34 -19.37 -1.64 3.56
CA ILE A 34 -18.82 -0.82 2.48
C ILE A 34 -18.98 -1.46 1.10
N THR A 35 -19.72 -2.56 0.99
CA THR A 35 -19.81 -3.37 -0.23
C THR A 35 -20.26 -2.56 -1.45
N ALA A 36 -21.27 -1.71 -1.27
CA ALA A 36 -21.85 -0.89 -2.35
C ALA A 36 -21.10 0.41 -2.62
N LEU A 37 -20.15 0.80 -1.75
CA LEU A 37 -19.47 2.07 -1.86
C LEU A 37 -18.50 2.10 -3.04
N SER A 38 -18.42 3.26 -3.69
CA SER A 38 -17.45 3.55 -4.75
C SER A 38 -16.02 3.65 -4.20
N ILE A 39 -15.04 3.60 -5.09
CA ILE A 39 -13.62 3.81 -4.76
C ILE A 39 -13.42 5.11 -3.97
N THR A 40 -14.04 6.22 -4.43
CA THR A 40 -13.92 7.53 -3.79
C THR A 40 -14.50 7.52 -2.38
N GLU A 41 -15.65 6.89 -2.17
CA GLU A 41 -16.27 6.81 -0.83
C GLU A 41 -15.44 5.96 0.12
N ARG A 42 -14.88 4.84 -0.37
CA ARG A 42 -13.96 4.00 0.43
C ARG A 42 -12.67 4.73 0.76
N ALA A 43 -12.11 5.46 -0.20
CA ALA A 43 -10.95 6.30 0.04
C ALA A 43 -11.22 7.37 1.12
N ARG A 44 -12.39 8.02 1.10
CA ARG A 44 -12.81 9.00 2.14
C ARG A 44 -13.01 8.35 3.51
N ARG A 45 -13.28 7.07 3.57
CA ARG A 45 -13.39 6.30 4.83
C ARG A 45 -12.05 5.76 5.33
N GLY A 46 -10.97 6.15 4.69
CA GLY A 46 -9.63 5.83 5.14
C GLY A 46 -9.08 4.51 4.60
N ILE A 47 -9.42 4.16 3.35
CA ILE A 47 -8.72 3.09 2.63
C ILE A 47 -7.73 3.69 1.67
N SER A 48 -6.46 3.33 1.79
CA SER A 48 -5.39 3.64 0.84
C SER A 48 -4.94 2.38 0.11
N TYR A 49 -4.51 2.55 -1.12
CA TYR A 49 -4.09 1.43 -1.96
C TYR A 49 -2.84 1.79 -2.76
N ALA A 50 -1.81 0.96 -2.65
CA ALA A 50 -0.61 1.00 -3.49
C ALA A 50 -0.67 -0.16 -4.50
N PHE A 51 -0.69 0.17 -5.78
CA PHE A 51 -0.86 -0.79 -6.86
C PHE A 51 0.41 -1.62 -7.10
N GLN A 52 0.26 -2.82 -7.66
CA GLN A 52 1.39 -3.63 -8.11
C GLN A 52 2.26 -2.86 -9.11
N GLN A 53 1.62 -2.18 -10.07
CA GLN A 53 2.28 -1.24 -10.97
C GLN A 53 1.90 0.19 -10.59
N PRO A 54 2.85 1.02 -10.17
CA PRO A 54 2.57 2.40 -9.77
C PRO A 54 2.01 3.21 -10.94
N VAL A 55 1.05 4.07 -10.63
CA VAL A 55 0.38 4.91 -11.62
C VAL A 55 1.25 6.12 -11.94
N ARG A 56 1.31 6.49 -13.22
CA ARG A 56 1.98 7.71 -13.71
C ARG A 56 0.95 8.81 -13.91
N PHE A 57 1.27 10.01 -13.44
CA PHE A 57 0.41 11.18 -13.55
C PHE A 57 1.12 12.27 -14.34
N LYS A 58 0.87 12.31 -15.66
CA LYS A 58 1.46 13.33 -16.52
C LYS A 58 1.01 14.75 -16.09
N GLY A 59 1.96 15.66 -15.95
CA GLY A 59 1.70 17.05 -15.57
C GLY A 59 1.53 17.28 -14.07
N LEU A 60 1.66 16.26 -13.21
CA LEU A 60 1.66 16.41 -11.76
C LEU A 60 3.06 16.16 -11.19
N ARG A 61 3.49 17.03 -10.29
CA ARG A 61 4.76 16.90 -9.59
C ARG A 61 4.61 16.03 -8.34
N VAL A 62 5.73 15.47 -7.90
CA VAL A 62 5.79 14.71 -6.66
C VAL A 62 5.26 15.53 -5.48
N GLY A 63 5.66 16.79 -5.35
CA GLY A 63 5.20 17.68 -4.30
C GLY A 63 3.69 17.91 -4.32
N ASP A 64 3.08 18.08 -5.50
CA ASP A 64 1.63 18.27 -5.65
C ASP A 64 0.87 17.03 -5.16
N LEU A 65 1.35 15.84 -5.53
CA LEU A 65 0.74 14.58 -5.11
C LEU A 65 0.93 14.29 -3.62
N MET A 66 2.08 14.65 -3.05
CA MET A 66 2.30 14.52 -1.61
C MET A 66 1.35 15.43 -0.82
N ASN A 67 1.14 16.67 -1.26
CA ASN A 67 0.16 17.58 -0.66
C ASN A 67 -1.27 17.03 -0.76
N LEU A 68 -1.63 16.51 -1.94
CA LEU A 68 -2.94 15.88 -2.14
C LEU A 68 -3.13 14.67 -1.23
N ALA A 69 -2.11 13.82 -1.08
CA ALA A 69 -2.14 12.65 -0.22
C ALA A 69 -2.28 13.03 1.26
N ALA A 70 -1.55 14.04 1.72
CA ALA A 70 -1.64 14.53 3.09
C ALA A 70 -2.99 15.20 3.41
N GLY A 71 -3.82 15.53 2.39
CA GLY A 71 -5.12 16.17 2.56
C GLY A 71 -5.05 17.63 3.04
N LYS A 72 -3.89 18.23 2.98
CA LYS A 72 -3.59 19.60 3.41
C LYS A 72 -2.39 20.13 2.63
N ASP A 73 -2.17 21.42 2.67
CA ASP A 73 -0.91 22.02 2.24
C ASP A 73 0.19 21.62 3.24
N ALA A 74 0.78 20.46 3.01
CA ALA A 74 1.91 19.99 3.80
C ALA A 74 3.09 20.94 3.58
N ASN A 75 3.77 21.33 4.66
CA ASN A 75 4.96 22.14 4.52
C ASN A 75 6.12 21.29 3.92
N ILE A 76 7.11 21.97 3.34
CA ILE A 76 8.24 21.30 2.70
C ILE A 76 8.94 20.31 3.64
N ALA A 77 9.02 20.61 4.94
CA ALA A 77 9.65 19.71 5.91
C ALA A 77 8.88 18.40 6.09
N GLU A 78 7.55 18.44 6.09
CA GLU A 78 6.69 17.25 6.14
C GLU A 78 6.85 16.40 4.88
N VAL A 79 6.83 17.01 3.69
CA VAL A 79 7.07 16.32 2.41
C VAL A 79 8.47 15.69 2.38
N CYS A 80 9.49 16.44 2.84
CA CYS A 80 10.85 15.93 2.99
C CYS A 80 10.91 14.71 3.92
N ALA A 81 10.20 14.74 5.04
CA ALA A 81 10.15 13.63 5.98
C ALA A 81 9.57 12.38 5.33
N TYR A 82 8.41 12.46 4.66
CA TYR A 82 7.80 11.30 3.99
C TYR A 82 8.67 10.73 2.88
N LEU A 83 9.29 11.56 2.04
CA LEU A 83 10.17 11.10 0.98
C LEU A 83 11.46 10.47 1.54
N SER A 84 12.00 11.03 2.62
CA SER A 84 13.19 10.47 3.29
C SER A 84 12.93 9.09 3.88
N GLU A 85 11.73 8.82 4.41
CA GLU A 85 11.36 7.50 4.93
C GLU A 85 11.50 6.40 3.87
N VAL A 86 11.16 6.71 2.63
CA VAL A 86 11.28 5.77 1.50
C VAL A 86 12.63 5.87 0.78
N GLY A 87 13.61 6.57 1.37
CA GLY A 87 14.96 6.72 0.82
C GLY A 87 15.06 7.63 -0.41
N LEU A 88 14.17 8.62 -0.52
CA LEU A 88 14.22 9.63 -1.58
C LEU A 88 14.60 11.00 -1.00
N CYS A 89 15.55 11.68 -1.64
CA CYS A 89 15.90 13.06 -1.29
C CYS A 89 14.84 14.02 -1.84
N ALA A 90 14.09 14.69 -0.97
CA ALA A 90 13.03 15.60 -1.43
C ALA A 90 13.55 16.69 -2.37
N ARG A 91 14.76 17.22 -2.13
CA ARG A 91 15.39 18.23 -3.00
C ARG A 91 15.50 17.79 -4.45
N ASP A 92 15.71 16.49 -4.68
CA ASP A 92 15.92 15.93 -6.01
C ASP A 92 14.60 15.49 -6.67
N TYR A 93 13.54 15.31 -5.89
CA TYR A 93 12.29 14.70 -6.38
C TYR A 93 11.07 15.62 -6.33
N ILE A 94 10.98 16.57 -5.40
CA ILE A 94 9.75 17.34 -5.12
C ILE A 94 9.19 18.06 -6.35
N ASP A 95 10.07 18.58 -7.23
CA ASP A 95 9.70 19.31 -8.45
C ASP A 95 9.61 18.41 -9.70
N ARG A 96 9.93 17.12 -9.59
CA ARG A 96 9.87 16.20 -10.73
C ARG A 96 8.43 15.79 -11.02
N GLU A 97 8.11 15.66 -12.29
CA GLU A 97 6.82 15.08 -12.72
C GLU A 97 6.83 13.55 -12.57
N LEU A 98 5.64 12.99 -12.32
CA LEU A 98 5.46 11.52 -12.29
C LEU A 98 5.31 10.95 -13.70
N ASP A 99 6.34 11.14 -14.51
CA ASP A 99 6.38 10.74 -15.92
C ASP A 99 7.36 9.57 -16.17
N ALA A 100 7.73 9.41 -17.43
CA ALA A 100 8.63 8.34 -17.88
C ALA A 100 10.09 8.53 -17.43
N SER A 101 10.48 9.70 -16.88
CA SER A 101 11.83 9.95 -16.38
C SER A 101 12.12 9.27 -15.06
N LEU A 102 11.07 8.86 -14.31
CA LEU A 102 11.19 8.11 -13.08
C LEU A 102 11.24 6.62 -13.35
N SER A 103 12.17 5.93 -12.72
CA SER A 103 12.24 4.47 -12.73
C SER A 103 11.04 3.86 -12.00
N GLY A 104 10.75 2.58 -12.27
CA GLY A 104 9.67 1.86 -11.58
C GLY A 104 9.86 1.84 -10.06
N GLY A 105 11.09 1.66 -9.58
CA GLY A 105 11.40 1.66 -8.16
C GLY A 105 11.24 3.03 -7.50
N GLU A 106 11.56 4.13 -8.19
CA GLU A 106 11.32 5.49 -7.69
C GLU A 106 9.83 5.78 -7.58
N LEU A 107 9.05 5.45 -8.62
CA LEU A 107 7.59 5.60 -8.61
C LEU A 107 6.96 4.80 -7.47
N LYS A 108 7.41 3.55 -7.26
CA LYS A 108 6.91 2.70 -6.17
C LYS A 108 7.17 3.31 -4.80
N ARG A 109 8.37 3.84 -4.58
CA ARG A 109 8.72 4.51 -3.32
C ARG A 109 7.90 5.80 -3.11
N ILE A 110 7.65 6.58 -4.16
CA ILE A 110 6.78 7.77 -4.08
C ILE A 110 5.34 7.34 -3.73
N GLU A 111 4.81 6.30 -4.36
CA GLU A 111 3.49 5.75 -4.05
C GLU A 111 3.36 5.34 -2.57
N ILE A 112 4.37 4.65 -2.03
CA ILE A 112 4.42 4.27 -0.62
C ILE A 112 4.48 5.50 0.29
N ALA A 113 5.28 6.51 -0.06
CA ALA A 113 5.33 7.78 0.68
C ALA A 113 3.97 8.49 0.70
N MET A 114 3.21 8.46 -0.41
CA MET A 114 1.85 9.00 -0.47
C MET A 114 0.89 8.25 0.47
N VAL A 115 0.94 6.92 0.51
CA VAL A 115 0.14 6.12 1.45
C VAL A 115 0.50 6.45 2.90
N LEU A 116 1.79 6.57 3.21
CA LEU A 116 2.28 6.98 4.53
C LEU A 116 1.77 8.39 4.92
N ALA A 117 1.89 9.36 4.01
CA ALA A 117 1.43 10.74 4.25
C ALA A 117 -0.08 10.82 4.50
N ARG A 118 -0.84 9.93 3.90
CA ARG A 118 -2.28 9.87 4.05
C ARG A 118 -2.75 9.35 5.41
N GLY A 119 -2.00 8.47 6.07
CA GLY A 119 -2.26 8.00 7.43
C GLY A 119 -3.66 7.37 7.60
N THR A 120 -4.01 6.40 6.75
CA THR A 120 -5.36 5.85 6.66
C THR A 120 -5.60 4.68 7.62
N ALA A 121 -6.88 4.40 7.94
CA ALA A 121 -7.30 3.30 8.79
C ALA A 121 -6.95 1.92 8.21
N LEU A 122 -6.99 1.80 6.87
CA LEU A 122 -6.56 0.60 6.15
C LEU A 122 -5.63 0.98 5.00
N SER A 123 -4.41 0.49 5.03
CA SER A 123 -3.43 0.63 3.96
C SER A 123 -3.22 -0.71 3.28
N VAL A 124 -3.43 -0.78 1.97
CA VAL A 124 -3.33 -2.00 1.17
C VAL A 124 -2.18 -1.88 0.18
N PHE A 125 -1.31 -2.88 0.15
CA PHE A 125 -0.14 -2.93 -0.72
C PHE A 125 -0.15 -4.22 -1.55
N ASP A 126 -0.06 -4.08 -2.86
CA ASP A 126 0.04 -5.21 -3.80
C ASP A 126 1.48 -5.32 -4.29
N GLU A 127 2.21 -6.32 -3.78
CA GLU A 127 3.63 -6.58 -4.07
C GLU A 127 4.49 -5.30 -4.02
N PRO A 128 4.54 -4.63 -2.85
CA PRO A 128 5.23 -3.34 -2.72
C PRO A 128 6.73 -3.42 -3.00
N GLU A 129 7.30 -4.60 -2.92
CA GLU A 129 8.71 -4.89 -3.20
C GLU A 129 9.03 -5.02 -4.69
N ALA A 130 8.04 -5.13 -5.56
CA ALA A 130 8.26 -5.35 -6.99
C ALA A 130 9.04 -4.19 -7.62
N GLY A 131 10.20 -4.49 -8.21
CA GLY A 131 11.05 -3.50 -8.86
C GLY A 131 11.87 -2.61 -7.90
N ILE A 132 11.89 -2.92 -6.61
CA ILE A 132 12.72 -2.26 -5.60
C ILE A 132 14.05 -3.03 -5.45
N ASP A 133 15.17 -2.30 -5.42
CA ASP A 133 16.49 -2.88 -5.19
C ASP A 133 16.65 -3.34 -3.72
N LEU A 134 17.63 -4.23 -3.50
CA LEU A 134 17.86 -4.87 -2.20
C LEU A 134 18.12 -3.88 -1.05
N TRP A 135 18.77 -2.74 -1.33
CA TRP A 135 19.06 -1.70 -0.33
C TRP A 135 17.78 -0.96 0.07
N SER A 136 16.99 -0.57 -0.90
CA SER A 136 15.69 0.08 -0.69
C SER A 136 14.68 -0.84 -0.03
N PHE A 137 14.81 -2.17 -0.22
CA PHE A 137 13.95 -3.14 0.42
C PHE A 137 14.08 -3.16 1.96
N GLN A 138 15.28 -2.97 2.51
CA GLN A 138 15.46 -2.87 3.97
C GLN A 138 14.76 -1.63 4.54
N ASN A 139 14.79 -0.51 3.80
CA ASN A 139 14.07 0.68 4.19
C ASN A 139 12.55 0.46 4.13
N LEU A 140 12.06 -0.29 3.15
CA LEU A 140 10.65 -0.63 3.02
C LEU A 140 10.10 -1.37 4.26
N ILE A 141 10.83 -2.33 4.80
CA ILE A 141 10.45 -3.03 6.05
C ILE A 141 10.28 -2.02 7.19
N ARG A 142 11.28 -1.14 7.39
CA ARG A 142 11.21 -0.10 8.43
C ARG A 142 10.02 0.85 8.23
N VAL A 143 9.67 1.16 6.99
CA VAL A 143 8.50 1.99 6.68
C VAL A 143 7.22 1.31 7.14
N PHE A 144 7.06 0.00 6.90
CA PHE A 144 5.89 -0.74 7.37
C PHE A 144 5.82 -0.84 8.89
N GLU A 145 6.94 -1.14 9.57
CA GLU A 145 7.01 -1.14 11.03
C GLU A 145 6.62 0.23 11.59
N LYS A 146 7.17 1.31 11.05
CA LYS A 146 6.85 2.67 11.46
C LYS A 146 5.39 3.05 11.17
N MET A 147 4.85 2.67 10.02
CA MET A 147 3.44 2.85 9.72
C MET A 147 2.56 2.16 10.77
N TYR A 148 2.88 0.93 11.13
CA TYR A 148 2.16 0.17 12.14
C TYR A 148 2.17 0.86 13.50
N GLU A 149 3.32 1.38 13.92
CA GLU A 149 3.46 2.11 15.18
C GLU A 149 2.72 3.45 15.20
N GLN A 150 2.73 4.17 14.09
CA GLN A 150 2.19 5.54 14.01
C GLN A 150 0.70 5.59 13.68
N THR A 151 0.23 4.69 12.83
CA THR A 151 -1.18 4.60 12.47
C THR A 151 -1.82 3.51 13.31
N ARG A 152 -2.87 3.83 14.06
CA ARG A 152 -3.70 2.81 14.73
C ARG A 152 -4.54 2.01 13.72
N GLY A 153 -4.09 1.96 12.48
CA GLY A 153 -4.76 1.32 11.36
C GLY A 153 -4.24 -0.09 11.08
N SER A 154 -4.87 -0.76 10.14
CA SER A 154 -4.44 -2.07 9.64
C SER A 154 -3.63 -1.92 8.35
N ILE A 155 -2.59 -2.75 8.22
CA ILE A 155 -1.78 -2.83 7.00
C ILE A 155 -2.00 -4.22 6.38
N LEU A 156 -2.43 -4.26 5.13
CA LEU A 156 -2.66 -5.48 4.38
C LEU A 156 -1.69 -5.52 3.20
N ILE A 157 -0.82 -6.54 3.18
CA ILE A 157 0.22 -6.67 2.16
C ILE A 157 0.07 -8.01 1.43
N ILE A 158 0.07 -7.97 0.09
CA ILE A 158 0.36 -9.16 -0.70
C ILE A 158 1.87 -9.20 -0.93
N SER A 159 2.52 -10.27 -0.49
CA SER A 159 3.95 -10.49 -0.72
C SER A 159 4.30 -11.95 -0.57
N HIS A 160 5.41 -12.36 -1.17
CA HIS A 160 6.06 -13.66 -0.93
C HIS A 160 7.46 -13.49 -0.36
N GLN A 161 7.83 -12.28 -0.02
CA GLN A 161 9.15 -11.99 0.55
C GLN A 161 9.16 -12.36 2.03
N GLU A 162 10.03 -13.28 2.40
CA GLU A 162 10.17 -13.78 3.77
C GLU A 162 10.29 -12.65 4.81
N ARG A 163 11.05 -11.60 4.47
CA ARG A 163 11.23 -10.45 5.38
C ARG A 163 9.94 -9.69 5.66
N ILE A 164 9.04 -9.55 4.67
CA ILE A 164 7.71 -8.95 4.86
C ILE A 164 6.82 -9.90 5.66
N LEU A 165 6.90 -11.19 5.40
CA LEU A 165 6.14 -12.19 6.15
C LEU A 165 6.56 -12.24 7.62
N ASN A 166 7.83 -11.98 7.91
CA ASN A 166 8.38 -11.99 9.27
C ASN A 166 7.85 -10.85 10.16
N ILE A 167 7.39 -9.74 9.59
CA ILE A 167 6.78 -8.65 10.34
C ILE A 167 5.25 -8.73 10.41
N ALA A 168 4.64 -9.76 9.82
CA ALA A 168 3.20 -9.92 9.82
C ALA A 168 2.69 -10.57 11.12
N ASP A 169 1.63 -10.03 11.71
CA ASP A 169 0.92 -10.63 12.84
C ASP A 169 0.08 -11.82 12.39
N THR A 170 -0.57 -11.67 11.23
CA THR A 170 -1.50 -12.67 10.68
C THR A 170 -1.18 -12.96 9.22
N ILE A 171 -1.18 -14.22 8.87
CA ILE A 171 -1.04 -14.70 7.49
C ILE A 171 -2.39 -15.20 6.98
N VAL A 172 -2.72 -14.79 5.77
CA VAL A 172 -3.89 -15.26 5.01
C VAL A 172 -3.39 -16.02 3.79
N LEU A 173 -3.59 -17.32 3.76
CA LEU A 173 -3.20 -18.18 2.62
C LEU A 173 -4.38 -18.39 1.68
N LEU A 174 -4.22 -17.96 0.43
CA LEU A 174 -5.19 -18.20 -0.64
C LEU A 174 -4.71 -19.34 -1.56
N LYS A 175 -5.61 -20.26 -1.87
CA LYS A 175 -5.40 -21.36 -2.80
C LYS A 175 -6.65 -21.53 -3.66
N ASP A 176 -6.49 -21.59 -4.97
CA ASP A 176 -7.57 -21.85 -5.94
C ASP A 176 -8.81 -20.97 -5.73
N GLY A 177 -8.59 -19.67 -5.46
CA GLY A 177 -9.65 -18.69 -5.24
C GLY A 177 -10.39 -18.81 -3.89
N ARG A 178 -9.85 -19.58 -2.95
CA ARG A 178 -10.45 -19.83 -1.63
C ARG A 178 -9.46 -19.52 -0.52
N LEU A 179 -10.00 -19.17 0.64
CA LEU A 179 -9.23 -19.13 1.88
C LEU A 179 -8.84 -20.56 2.26
N ALA A 180 -7.55 -20.86 2.22
CA ALA A 180 -7.02 -22.15 2.64
C ALA A 180 -6.70 -22.15 4.13
N GLU A 181 -6.05 -21.07 4.61
CA GLU A 181 -5.65 -20.94 6.00
C GLU A 181 -5.59 -19.46 6.39
N CYS A 182 -5.86 -19.16 7.67
CA CYS A 182 -5.74 -17.82 8.24
C CYS A 182 -5.43 -17.94 9.73
N GLY A 183 -4.34 -17.35 10.16
CA GLY A 183 -3.93 -17.41 11.57
C GLY A 183 -2.66 -16.63 11.83
N PRO A 184 -2.17 -16.68 13.09
CA PRO A 184 -0.87 -16.12 13.44
C PRO A 184 0.23 -16.65 12.51
N ARG A 185 1.22 -15.79 12.22
CA ARG A 185 2.33 -16.17 11.32
C ARG A 185 2.97 -17.51 11.69
N GLU A 186 3.20 -17.72 12.99
CA GLU A 186 3.90 -18.89 13.52
C GLU A 186 3.12 -20.22 13.34
N GLU A 187 1.80 -20.12 13.16
CA GLU A 187 0.94 -21.28 12.91
C GLU A 187 0.82 -21.60 11.41
N VAL A 188 0.81 -20.57 10.56
CA VAL A 188 0.61 -20.72 9.11
C VAL A 188 1.93 -20.92 8.37
N LEU A 189 3.03 -20.38 8.88
CA LEU A 189 4.38 -20.50 8.33
C LEU A 189 5.28 -21.15 9.39
N PRO A 190 5.40 -22.47 9.40
CA PRO A 190 6.26 -23.20 10.36
C PRO A 190 7.76 -22.97 10.12
#